data_cd8953becba90f26845e74f4cff160f9
#
_entry.id   cd8953becba90f26845e74f4cff160f9
#
_cell.length_a   1.000
_cell.length_b   1.000
_cell.length_c   1.000
_cell.angle_alpha   90.00
_cell.angle_beta   90.00
_cell.angle_gamma   90.00
#
_symmetry.space_group_name_H-M   'P 1'
#
loop_
_entity.id
_entity.type
_entity.pdbx_description
1 polymer ?
#
loop_
_entity_poly.entity_id
_entity_poly.type
_entity_poly.pdbx_seq_one_letter_code
_entity_poly.pdbx_strand_id
1 'polypeptide(L)'
;FATYAEYLVKSIVQPYKHIISDLVFNPHHKVWASPHQDTEGRGVVCGYGRLGRAIEASFGRHDIPITFIESDPEMRDVPRGTVRGVGTEAATLHQADIDSAIGIVAGTADDADNLSIIITSKDIKSKIITVARQNLAANKPVFRAAHVNMIMEPTRIIADETFIRIMNPLLMEFLDLMAEEDGEWARELLLKISDTVEEQPLTAWTHEISAKDSPAIHYSLTHDMPVEIGYLCRDPRQRDERMPCFALLLKRDGKCTLLPDGRTQLAIGDQVLFCGQEHARPNMGWITHNANVLRYIRTGMEAPGGLLWRWLEARRVRAKAPGEAT
;
A
#
# COMPACT_ATOMS: atom_id res chain seq x y z
N PHE A 1 5.21 -19.04 -5.07
CA PHE A 1 4.77 -19.57 -3.76
C PHE A 1 5.59 -18.99 -2.61
N ALA A 2 6.89 -18.75 -2.76
CA ALA A 2 7.70 -18.09 -1.73
C ALA A 2 7.15 -16.70 -1.36
N THR A 3 6.86 -15.87 -2.35
CA THR A 3 6.24 -14.55 -2.19
C THR A 3 4.93 -14.61 -1.40
N TYR A 4 4.13 -15.67 -1.60
CA TYR A 4 2.90 -15.90 -0.85
C TYR A 4 3.11 -16.26 0.60
N ALA A 5 4.05 -17.15 0.84
CA ALA A 5 4.39 -17.53 2.20
C ALA A 5 4.92 -16.33 2.99
N GLU A 6 5.72 -15.48 2.35
CA GLU A 6 6.17 -14.22 2.94
C GLU A 6 5.03 -13.25 3.18
N TYR A 7 4.07 -13.14 2.23
CA TYR A 7 2.88 -12.32 2.39
C TYR A 7 2.05 -12.76 3.60
N LEU A 8 1.84 -14.07 3.78
CA LEU A 8 1.15 -14.61 4.95
C LEU A 8 1.89 -14.34 6.25
N VAL A 9 3.20 -14.54 6.27
CA VAL A 9 4.02 -14.24 7.46
C VAL A 9 3.92 -12.76 7.81
N LYS A 10 4.08 -11.89 6.83
CA LYS A 10 3.97 -10.43 7.03
C LYS A 10 2.60 -10.03 7.57
N SER A 11 1.52 -10.69 7.14
CA SER A 11 0.17 -10.40 7.65
C SER A 11 -0.01 -10.75 9.14
N ILE A 12 0.76 -11.70 9.65
CA ILE A 12 0.73 -12.14 11.04
C ILE A 12 1.75 -11.40 11.89
N VAL A 13 3.01 -11.34 11.42
CA VAL A 13 4.15 -10.79 12.19
C VAL A 13 4.22 -9.27 12.09
N GLN A 14 3.82 -8.69 10.95
CA GLN A 14 3.87 -7.26 10.66
C GLN A 14 2.54 -6.76 10.08
N PRO A 15 1.43 -6.87 10.82
CA PRO A 15 0.10 -6.65 10.30
C PRO A 15 -0.10 -5.23 9.72
N TYR A 16 0.49 -4.22 10.34
CA TYR A 16 0.37 -2.83 9.86
C TYR A 16 1.04 -2.62 8.50
N LYS A 17 2.25 -3.16 8.30
CA LYS A 17 2.96 -3.09 7.01
C LYS A 17 2.21 -3.85 5.92
N HIS A 18 1.62 -4.98 6.28
CA HIS A 18 0.80 -5.76 5.38
C HIS A 18 -0.44 -4.97 4.92
N ILE A 19 -1.17 -4.34 5.85
CA ILE A 19 -2.34 -3.52 5.55
C ILE A 19 -1.97 -2.36 4.63
N ILE A 20 -0.86 -1.65 4.89
CA ILE A 20 -0.38 -0.56 4.04
C ILE A 20 -0.09 -1.07 2.63
N SER A 21 0.62 -2.19 2.51
CA SER A 21 0.89 -2.80 1.21
C SER A 21 -0.40 -3.16 0.48
N ASP A 22 -1.35 -3.79 1.16
CA ASP A 22 -2.62 -4.18 0.56
C ASP A 22 -3.47 -2.98 0.13
N LEU A 23 -3.53 -1.92 0.92
CA LEU A 23 -4.22 -0.67 0.57
C LEU A 23 -3.64 -0.03 -0.69
N VAL A 24 -2.33 -0.07 -0.84
CA VAL A 24 -1.64 0.52 -2.00
C VAL A 24 -1.81 -0.34 -3.26
N PHE A 25 -1.80 -1.67 -3.13
CA PHE A 25 -2.01 -2.60 -4.24
C PHE A 25 -3.48 -2.74 -4.66
N ASN A 26 -4.41 -2.63 -3.70
CA ASN A 26 -5.83 -2.85 -3.88
C ASN A 26 -6.65 -1.65 -3.36
N PRO A 27 -6.65 -0.50 -4.03
CA PRO A 27 -7.27 0.74 -3.52
C PRO A 27 -8.78 0.62 -3.25
N HIS A 28 -9.45 -0.39 -3.79
CA HIS A 28 -10.87 -0.69 -3.53
C HIS A 28 -11.09 -1.69 -2.39
N HIS A 29 -10.02 -2.17 -1.76
CA HIS A 29 -10.14 -3.09 -0.65
C HIS A 29 -10.33 -2.30 0.65
N LYS A 30 -11.54 -2.32 1.20
CA LYS A 30 -11.83 -1.74 2.51
C LYS A 30 -11.25 -2.66 3.59
N VAL A 31 -10.00 -2.46 3.94
CA VAL A 31 -9.36 -3.21 5.03
C VAL A 31 -9.30 -2.32 6.27
N TRP A 32 -10.43 -2.10 6.90
CA TRP A 32 -10.53 -1.51 8.23
C TRP A 32 -10.62 -2.60 9.33
N ALA A 33 -10.22 -3.84 9.02
CA ALA A 33 -10.07 -4.86 10.04
C ALA A 33 -8.88 -4.47 10.92
N SER A 34 -9.14 -4.09 12.16
CA SER A 34 -8.09 -3.94 13.17
C SER A 34 -7.21 -5.20 13.14
N PRO A 35 -5.88 -5.07 13.15
CA PRO A 35 -5.00 -6.22 13.24
C PRO A 35 -5.44 -7.09 14.41
N HIS A 36 -5.53 -8.40 14.20
CA HIS A 36 -5.84 -9.32 15.28
C HIS A 36 -4.74 -9.18 16.32
N GLN A 37 -5.11 -8.80 17.54
CA GLN A 37 -4.16 -8.53 18.63
C GLN A 37 -3.50 -9.80 19.19
N ASP A 38 -4.06 -10.98 18.96
CA ASP A 38 -3.53 -12.25 19.45
C ASP A 38 -2.67 -12.92 18.37
N THR A 39 -1.38 -12.57 18.34
CA THR A 39 -0.38 -13.20 17.46
C THR A 39 0.33 -14.40 18.10
N GLU A 40 0.08 -14.69 19.37
CA GLU A 40 0.59 -15.87 20.03
C GLU A 40 -0.31 -17.07 19.80
N GLY A 41 0.10 -18.00 18.95
CA GLY A 41 -0.66 -19.19 18.68
C GLY A 41 -0.12 -20.01 17.51
N ARG A 42 -0.72 -21.18 17.29
CA ARG A 42 -0.33 -22.15 16.27
C ARG A 42 -1.13 -21.92 14.98
N GLY A 43 -0.50 -22.17 13.83
CA GLY A 43 -1.17 -22.27 12.54
C GLY A 43 -1.45 -23.73 12.14
N VAL A 44 -2.54 -23.97 11.41
CA VAL A 44 -2.82 -25.24 10.73
C VAL A 44 -2.73 -25.00 9.22
N VAL A 45 -2.03 -25.89 8.50
CA VAL A 45 -1.86 -25.78 7.04
C VAL A 45 -2.28 -27.09 6.39
N CYS A 46 -3.30 -27.03 5.53
CA CYS A 46 -3.78 -28.18 4.76
C CYS A 46 -3.10 -28.23 3.39
N GLY A 47 -2.34 -29.30 3.14
CA GLY A 47 -1.54 -29.54 1.94
C GLY A 47 -0.07 -29.15 2.13
N TYR A 48 0.82 -30.13 1.94
CA TYR A 48 2.27 -29.96 1.98
C TYR A 48 2.93 -29.94 0.59
N GLY A 49 2.22 -29.46 -0.40
CA GLY A 49 2.75 -29.20 -1.73
C GLY A 49 3.71 -28.00 -1.78
N ARG A 50 3.86 -27.39 -2.96
CA ARG A 50 4.75 -26.23 -3.16
C ARG A 50 4.42 -25.05 -2.24
N LEU A 51 3.13 -24.82 -1.96
CA LEU A 51 2.71 -23.75 -1.05
C LEU A 51 3.06 -24.10 0.41
N GLY A 52 2.72 -25.30 0.87
CA GLY A 52 3.01 -25.76 2.24
C GLY A 52 4.49 -25.68 2.57
N ARG A 53 5.38 -26.13 1.67
CA ARG A 53 6.84 -26.04 1.82
C ARG A 53 7.33 -24.59 1.90
N ALA A 54 6.74 -23.70 1.10
CA ALA A 54 7.09 -22.28 1.15
C ALA A 54 6.64 -21.65 2.48
N ILE A 55 5.45 -22.04 2.99
CA ILE A 55 4.95 -21.59 4.29
C ILE A 55 5.87 -22.09 5.42
N GLU A 56 6.24 -23.37 5.42
CA GLU A 56 7.19 -23.91 6.40
C GLU A 56 8.49 -23.11 6.44
N ALA A 57 9.11 -22.87 5.29
CA ALA A 57 10.35 -22.15 5.19
C ALA A 57 10.22 -20.68 5.68
N SER A 58 9.08 -20.03 5.43
CA SER A 58 8.83 -18.65 5.86
C SER A 58 8.50 -18.54 7.34
N PHE A 59 7.61 -19.36 7.84
CA PHE A 59 7.18 -19.34 9.24
C PHE A 59 8.28 -19.84 10.16
N GLY A 60 9.09 -20.82 9.72
CA GLY A 60 10.24 -21.30 10.47
C GLY A 60 11.30 -20.23 10.75
N ARG A 61 11.41 -19.21 9.90
CA ARG A 61 12.30 -18.05 10.12
C ARG A 61 11.81 -17.13 11.24
N HIS A 62 10.54 -17.24 11.63
CA HIS A 62 9.90 -16.39 12.64
C HIS A 62 9.41 -17.17 13.86
N ASP A 63 9.85 -18.45 14.00
CA ASP A 63 9.49 -19.34 15.11
C ASP A 63 7.98 -19.50 15.35
N ILE A 64 7.18 -19.39 14.27
CA ILE A 64 5.72 -19.57 14.36
C ILE A 64 5.40 -21.07 14.25
N PRO A 65 4.81 -21.68 15.28
CA PRO A 65 4.50 -23.11 15.26
C PRO A 65 3.39 -23.42 14.27
N ILE A 66 3.60 -24.44 13.41
CA ILE A 66 2.64 -24.89 12.41
C ILE A 66 2.43 -26.39 12.54
N THR A 67 1.19 -26.83 12.40
CA THR A 67 0.83 -28.22 12.15
C THR A 67 0.36 -28.38 10.71
N PHE A 68 0.96 -29.32 9.99
CA PHE A 68 0.53 -29.67 8.63
C PHE A 68 -0.46 -30.81 8.62
N ILE A 69 -1.40 -30.78 7.68
CA ILE A 69 -2.28 -31.88 7.30
C ILE A 69 -1.96 -32.25 5.86
N GLU A 70 -1.66 -33.53 5.61
CA GLU A 70 -1.35 -34.03 4.28
C GLU A 70 -2.09 -35.33 3.99
N SER A 71 -2.82 -35.35 2.88
CA SER A 71 -3.67 -36.45 2.48
C SER A 71 -2.93 -37.52 1.68
N ASP A 72 -1.83 -37.15 1.00
CA ASP A 72 -1.05 -38.10 0.20
C ASP A 72 -0.16 -39.01 1.11
N PRO A 73 -0.47 -40.31 1.24
CA PRO A 73 0.31 -41.21 2.09
C PRO A 73 1.74 -41.46 1.56
N GLU A 74 1.98 -41.28 0.26
CA GLU A 74 3.26 -41.50 -0.38
C GLU A 74 4.23 -40.32 -0.21
N MET A 75 3.74 -39.15 0.20
CA MET A 75 4.57 -37.98 0.44
C MET A 75 5.44 -38.19 1.68
N ARG A 76 6.75 -38.46 1.49
CA ARG A 76 7.68 -38.86 2.55
C ARG A 76 8.36 -37.67 3.21
N ASP A 77 8.61 -36.59 2.48
CA ASP A 77 9.36 -35.40 2.96
C ASP A 77 8.43 -34.37 3.64
N VAL A 78 7.66 -34.81 4.63
CA VAL A 78 6.78 -33.93 5.42
C VAL A 78 7.39 -33.64 6.78
N PRO A 79 7.11 -32.48 7.39
CA PRO A 79 7.58 -32.12 8.72
C PRO A 79 7.16 -33.13 9.79
N ARG A 80 7.97 -33.24 10.84
CA ARG A 80 7.59 -34.05 12.00
C ARG A 80 6.32 -33.52 12.63
N GLY A 81 5.39 -34.41 12.98
CA GLY A 81 4.09 -34.01 13.56
C GLY A 81 3.02 -33.66 12.51
N THR A 82 3.29 -33.85 11.21
CA THR A 82 2.26 -33.75 10.17
C THR A 82 1.16 -34.77 10.42
N VAL A 83 -0.09 -34.32 10.46
CA VAL A 83 -1.28 -35.16 10.58
C VAL A 83 -1.57 -35.77 9.20
N ARG A 84 -1.67 -37.11 9.14
CA ARG A 84 -2.05 -37.82 7.92
C ARG A 84 -3.56 -37.92 7.85
N GLY A 85 -4.15 -37.32 6.81
CA GLY A 85 -5.59 -37.31 6.63
C GLY A 85 -6.06 -36.22 5.70
N VAL A 86 -7.37 -36.11 5.55
CA VAL A 86 -8.02 -35.15 4.68
C VAL A 86 -8.50 -33.97 5.49
N GLY A 87 -8.02 -32.77 5.15
CA GLY A 87 -8.34 -31.53 5.90
C GLY A 87 -9.82 -31.09 5.84
N THR A 88 -10.64 -31.74 5.01
CA THR A 88 -12.10 -31.52 4.96
C THR A 88 -12.84 -32.22 6.10
N GLU A 89 -12.18 -33.15 6.82
CA GLU A 89 -12.77 -33.92 7.92
C GLU A 89 -12.51 -33.24 9.26
N ALA A 90 -13.57 -33.03 10.05
CA ALA A 90 -13.47 -32.42 11.38
C ALA A 90 -12.52 -33.20 12.31
N ALA A 91 -12.55 -34.54 12.26
CA ALA A 91 -11.68 -35.40 13.06
C ALA A 91 -10.18 -35.15 12.77
N THR A 92 -9.82 -34.97 11.50
CA THR A 92 -8.46 -34.64 11.06
C THR A 92 -8.03 -33.24 11.53
N LEU A 93 -8.94 -32.28 11.48
CA LEU A 93 -8.69 -30.91 11.98
C LEU A 93 -8.48 -30.89 13.49
N HIS A 94 -9.25 -31.65 14.26
CA HIS A 94 -9.03 -31.81 15.71
C HIS A 94 -7.69 -32.50 16.01
N GLN A 95 -7.27 -33.50 15.24
CA GLN A 95 -5.94 -34.11 15.39
C GLN A 95 -4.82 -33.12 15.13
N ALA A 96 -5.05 -32.12 14.28
CA ALA A 96 -4.11 -31.04 14.00
C ALA A 96 -4.20 -29.90 15.04
N ASP A 97 -4.98 -30.07 16.11
CA ASP A 97 -5.16 -29.09 17.19
C ASP A 97 -5.75 -27.76 16.73
N ILE A 98 -6.78 -27.81 15.86
CA ILE A 98 -7.46 -26.62 15.34
C ILE A 98 -8.10 -25.79 16.46
N ASP A 99 -8.48 -26.40 17.57
CA ASP A 99 -9.11 -25.75 18.71
C ASP A 99 -8.19 -24.70 19.35
N SER A 100 -6.87 -24.94 19.35
CA SER A 100 -5.87 -23.99 19.84
C SER A 100 -5.31 -23.07 18.72
N ALA A 101 -5.59 -23.40 17.44
CA ALA A 101 -5.03 -22.66 16.33
C ALA A 101 -5.60 -21.24 16.20
N ILE A 102 -4.75 -20.27 15.87
CA ILE A 102 -5.15 -18.89 15.55
C ILE A 102 -5.63 -18.77 14.10
N GLY A 103 -5.15 -19.63 13.21
CA GLY A 103 -5.48 -19.58 11.79
C GLY A 103 -5.29 -20.91 11.08
N ILE A 104 -5.99 -21.03 9.96
CA ILE A 104 -5.88 -22.17 9.05
C ILE A 104 -5.65 -21.71 7.63
N VAL A 105 -4.77 -22.44 6.92
CA VAL A 105 -4.49 -22.25 5.49
C VAL A 105 -5.00 -23.46 4.72
N ALA A 106 -6.03 -23.27 3.91
CA ALA A 106 -6.48 -24.27 2.93
C ALA A 106 -5.68 -24.09 1.63
N GLY A 107 -4.61 -24.89 1.47
CA GLY A 107 -3.57 -24.72 0.45
C GLY A 107 -3.53 -25.82 -0.61
N THR A 108 -4.60 -26.61 -0.77
CA THR A 108 -4.65 -27.74 -1.71
C THR A 108 -4.75 -27.27 -3.17
N ALA A 109 -4.65 -28.21 -4.11
CA ALA A 109 -4.79 -27.92 -5.54
C ALA A 109 -6.27 -27.82 -5.99
N ASP A 110 -7.22 -28.17 -5.14
CA ASP A 110 -8.65 -28.18 -5.44
C ASP A 110 -9.40 -27.08 -4.67
N ASP A 111 -10.22 -26.30 -5.38
CA ASP A 111 -10.97 -25.20 -4.77
C ASP A 111 -12.15 -25.67 -3.92
N ALA A 112 -12.77 -26.81 -4.27
CA ALA A 112 -13.86 -27.38 -3.50
C ALA A 112 -13.34 -27.93 -2.16
N ASP A 113 -12.18 -28.59 -2.16
CA ASP A 113 -11.51 -29.02 -0.93
C ASP A 113 -11.13 -27.82 -0.07
N ASN A 114 -10.53 -26.79 -0.66
CA ASN A 114 -10.15 -25.58 0.07
C ASN A 114 -11.36 -24.90 0.71
N LEU A 115 -12.49 -24.82 0.00
CA LEU A 115 -13.72 -24.26 0.52
C LEU A 115 -14.30 -25.13 1.65
N SER A 116 -14.31 -26.45 1.48
CA SER A 116 -14.78 -27.39 2.49
C SER A 116 -13.95 -27.31 3.78
N ILE A 117 -12.62 -27.23 3.66
CA ILE A 117 -11.71 -27.02 4.80
C ILE A 117 -12.08 -25.75 5.56
N ILE A 118 -12.31 -24.63 4.85
CA ILE A 118 -12.67 -23.38 5.49
C ILE A 118 -14.01 -23.47 6.22
N ILE A 119 -15.03 -24.06 5.59
CA ILE A 119 -16.37 -24.20 6.21
C ILE A 119 -16.28 -25.06 7.47
N THR A 120 -15.66 -26.25 7.36
CA THR A 120 -15.49 -27.17 8.49
C THR A 120 -14.71 -26.53 9.64
N SER A 121 -13.65 -25.76 9.30
CA SER A 121 -12.86 -25.04 10.30
C SER A 121 -13.65 -23.98 11.06
N LYS A 122 -14.52 -23.25 10.36
CA LYS A 122 -15.38 -22.23 10.98
C LYS A 122 -16.50 -22.84 11.80
N ASP A 123 -16.99 -24.00 11.42
CA ASP A 123 -17.98 -24.75 12.24
C ASP A 123 -17.36 -25.20 13.57
N ILE A 124 -16.08 -25.59 13.56
CA ILE A 124 -15.36 -25.96 14.79
C ILE A 124 -15.02 -24.71 15.61
N LYS A 125 -14.43 -23.69 14.96
CA LYS A 125 -13.95 -22.46 15.58
C LYS A 125 -14.35 -21.23 14.78
N SER A 126 -15.48 -20.62 15.12
CA SER A 126 -16.11 -19.53 14.34
C SER A 126 -15.22 -18.28 14.14
N LYS A 127 -14.27 -18.02 15.04
CA LYS A 127 -13.36 -16.87 15.01
C LYS A 127 -11.98 -17.20 14.43
N ILE A 128 -11.77 -18.41 13.90
CA ILE A 128 -10.48 -18.77 13.31
C ILE A 128 -10.17 -17.93 12.09
N ILE A 129 -8.93 -17.45 11.97
CA ILE A 129 -8.46 -16.75 10.78
C ILE A 129 -8.34 -17.75 9.63
N THR A 130 -9.01 -17.49 8.53
CA THR A 130 -9.06 -18.40 7.40
C THR A 130 -8.34 -17.83 6.19
N VAL A 131 -7.43 -18.62 5.64
CA VAL A 131 -6.72 -18.32 4.40
C VAL A 131 -7.00 -19.45 3.40
N ALA A 132 -7.46 -19.11 2.22
CA ALA A 132 -7.75 -20.11 1.19
C ALA A 132 -7.03 -19.81 -0.11
N ARG A 133 -6.38 -20.83 -0.67
CA ARG A 133 -5.88 -20.77 -2.03
C ARG A 133 -7.03 -20.93 -3.00
N GLN A 134 -7.18 -19.96 -3.90
CA GLN A 134 -8.10 -20.02 -5.02
C GLN A 134 -7.32 -20.32 -6.30
N ASN A 135 -7.68 -21.42 -6.97
CA ASN A 135 -7.01 -21.86 -8.21
C ASN A 135 -7.73 -21.31 -9.46
N LEU A 136 -9.07 -21.23 -9.43
CA LEU A 136 -9.89 -20.76 -10.54
C LEU A 136 -10.53 -19.40 -10.20
N ALA A 137 -10.27 -18.37 -10.99
CA ALA A 137 -10.79 -17.03 -10.79
C ALA A 137 -12.35 -17.00 -10.76
N ALA A 138 -13.02 -17.90 -11.48
CA ALA A 138 -14.47 -18.03 -11.50
C ALA A 138 -15.08 -18.38 -10.13
N ASN A 139 -14.31 -19.02 -9.23
CA ASN A 139 -14.77 -19.44 -7.91
C ASN A 139 -14.73 -18.31 -6.85
N LYS A 140 -14.21 -17.13 -7.19
CA LYS A 140 -14.11 -15.99 -6.26
C LYS A 140 -15.40 -15.63 -5.53
N PRO A 141 -16.59 -15.60 -6.18
CA PRO A 141 -17.85 -15.32 -5.48
C PRO A 141 -18.15 -16.34 -4.37
N VAL A 142 -17.80 -17.61 -4.57
CA VAL A 142 -18.07 -18.68 -3.59
C VAL A 142 -17.17 -18.53 -2.36
N PHE A 143 -15.88 -18.26 -2.55
CA PHE A 143 -14.95 -17.98 -1.44
C PHE A 143 -15.36 -16.72 -0.65
N ARG A 144 -15.85 -15.68 -1.32
CA ARG A 144 -16.40 -14.49 -0.66
C ARG A 144 -17.65 -14.80 0.14
N ALA A 145 -18.58 -15.60 -0.41
CA ALA A 145 -19.78 -16.03 0.30
C ALA A 145 -19.48 -16.87 1.55
N ALA A 146 -18.38 -17.63 1.54
CA ALA A 146 -17.88 -18.35 2.72
C ALA A 146 -17.15 -17.44 3.73
N HIS A 147 -17.10 -16.13 3.47
CA HIS A 147 -16.44 -15.15 4.34
C HIS A 147 -15.00 -15.52 4.68
N VAL A 148 -14.23 -16.02 3.69
CA VAL A 148 -12.81 -16.30 3.86
C VAL A 148 -12.08 -14.99 4.17
N ASN A 149 -11.26 -14.96 5.23
CA ASN A 149 -10.55 -13.75 5.63
C ASN A 149 -9.53 -13.31 4.57
N MET A 150 -8.81 -14.28 3.97
CA MET A 150 -7.83 -14.00 2.93
C MET A 150 -7.92 -15.02 1.80
N ILE A 151 -8.16 -14.53 0.58
CA ILE A 151 -8.19 -15.36 -0.63
C ILE A 151 -6.88 -15.16 -1.39
N MET A 152 -6.15 -16.25 -1.58
CA MET A 152 -4.87 -16.27 -2.30
C MET A 152 -5.10 -16.67 -3.75
N GLU A 153 -4.90 -15.74 -4.67
CA GLU A 153 -4.95 -15.92 -6.11
C GLU A 153 -3.51 -15.91 -6.68
N PRO A 154 -2.83 -17.06 -6.87
CA PRO A 154 -1.41 -17.11 -7.22
C PRO A 154 -1.02 -16.33 -8.48
N THR A 155 -1.84 -16.39 -9.51
CA THR A 155 -1.57 -15.74 -10.79
C THR A 155 -1.75 -14.22 -10.72
N ARG A 156 -2.66 -13.75 -9.90
CA ARG A 156 -2.98 -12.32 -9.79
C ARG A 156 -1.89 -11.55 -9.06
N ILE A 157 -1.39 -12.06 -7.94
CA ILE A 157 -0.35 -11.33 -7.17
C ILE A 157 0.91 -11.12 -8.01
N ILE A 158 1.34 -12.14 -8.77
CA ILE A 158 2.51 -12.00 -9.64
C ILE A 158 2.25 -10.95 -10.73
N ALA A 159 1.04 -10.94 -11.30
CA ALA A 159 0.67 -9.97 -12.33
C ALA A 159 0.61 -8.55 -11.75
N ASP A 160 -0.03 -8.36 -10.59
CA ASP A 160 -0.17 -7.07 -9.93
C ASP A 160 1.20 -6.53 -9.49
N GLU A 161 2.05 -7.35 -8.87
CA GLU A 161 3.41 -6.98 -8.47
C GLU A 161 4.27 -6.59 -9.68
N THR A 162 4.22 -7.38 -10.77
CA THR A 162 4.96 -7.09 -12.00
C THR A 162 4.47 -5.80 -12.64
N PHE A 163 3.16 -5.59 -12.70
CA PHE A 163 2.56 -4.38 -13.27
C PHE A 163 2.99 -3.13 -12.49
N ILE A 164 2.94 -3.17 -11.16
CA ILE A 164 3.32 -2.02 -10.32
C ILE A 164 4.81 -1.74 -10.41
N ARG A 165 5.69 -2.76 -10.46
CA ARG A 165 7.13 -2.57 -10.68
C ARG A 165 7.44 -1.81 -11.97
N ILE A 166 6.64 -2.04 -13.01
CA ILE A 166 6.79 -1.36 -14.30
C ILE A 166 6.18 0.04 -14.26
N MET A 167 4.99 0.18 -13.69
CA MET A 167 4.20 1.42 -13.76
C MET A 167 4.56 2.43 -12.66
N ASN A 168 5.01 1.97 -11.50
CA ASN A 168 5.37 2.84 -10.38
C ASN A 168 6.57 2.28 -9.58
N PRO A 169 7.78 2.33 -10.15
CA PRO A 169 8.97 1.79 -9.49
C PRO A 169 9.27 2.46 -8.13
N LEU A 170 8.95 3.75 -7.98
CA LEU A 170 9.17 4.47 -6.73
C LEU A 170 8.27 3.93 -5.58
N LEU A 171 7.10 3.41 -5.92
CA LEU A 171 6.24 2.74 -4.97
C LEU A 171 6.86 1.45 -4.45
N MET A 172 7.53 0.69 -5.31
CA MET A 172 8.24 -0.52 -4.87
C MET A 172 9.42 -0.18 -3.96
N GLU A 173 10.19 0.87 -4.29
CA GLU A 173 11.27 1.35 -3.40
C GLU A 173 10.72 1.78 -2.03
N PHE A 174 9.56 2.43 -2.00
CA PHE A 174 8.89 2.77 -0.73
C PHE A 174 8.52 1.53 0.08
N LEU A 175 7.94 0.50 -0.55
CA LEU A 175 7.56 -0.73 0.13
C LEU A 175 8.78 -1.52 0.65
N ASP A 176 9.87 -1.52 -0.10
CA ASP A 176 11.12 -2.15 0.31
C ASP A 176 11.71 -1.44 1.54
N LEU A 177 11.77 -0.11 1.53
CA LEU A 177 12.23 0.70 2.67
C LEU A 177 11.30 0.57 3.89
N MET A 178 9.98 0.61 3.68
CA MET A 178 9.00 0.40 4.74
C MET A 178 9.19 -0.97 5.43
N ALA A 179 9.64 -1.98 4.69
CA ALA A 179 9.88 -3.31 5.25
C ALA A 179 11.01 -3.31 6.30
N GLU A 180 11.95 -2.37 6.23
CA GLU A 180 13.06 -2.22 7.18
C GLU A 180 12.68 -1.45 8.46
N GLU A 181 11.60 -0.64 8.40
CA GLU A 181 11.11 0.15 9.55
C GLU A 181 10.45 -0.76 10.61
N ASP A 182 10.24 -0.24 11.82
CA ASP A 182 9.59 -0.98 12.91
C ASP A 182 8.05 -0.98 12.82
N GLY A 183 7.41 -1.76 13.69
CA GLY A 183 5.95 -1.90 13.72
C GLY A 183 5.24 -0.63 14.20
N GLU A 184 5.86 0.17 15.07
CA GLU A 184 5.28 1.42 15.58
C GLU A 184 5.25 2.48 14.48
N TRP A 185 6.32 2.62 13.73
CA TRP A 185 6.37 3.48 12.54
C TRP A 185 5.28 3.11 11.52
N ALA A 186 5.11 1.81 11.26
CA ALA A 186 4.08 1.34 10.33
C ALA A 186 2.66 1.64 10.85
N ARG A 187 2.44 1.53 12.17
CA ARG A 187 1.17 1.88 12.81
C ARG A 187 0.86 3.37 12.67
N GLU A 188 1.84 4.23 12.91
CA GLU A 188 1.70 5.69 12.76
C GLU A 188 1.39 6.08 11.31
N LEU A 189 2.08 5.46 10.35
CA LEU A 189 1.80 5.67 8.94
C LEU A 189 0.39 5.22 8.56
N LEU A 190 -0.06 4.05 9.05
CA LEU A 190 -1.42 3.58 8.79
C LEU A 190 -2.48 4.54 9.33
N LEU A 191 -2.29 5.06 10.55
CA LEU A 191 -3.17 6.09 11.13
C LEU A 191 -3.20 7.34 10.25
N LYS A 192 -2.04 7.82 9.81
CA LYS A 192 -1.95 8.99 8.93
C LYS A 192 -2.64 8.76 7.58
N ILE A 193 -2.51 7.57 7.00
CA ILE A 193 -3.23 7.18 5.78
C ILE A 193 -4.73 7.23 6.05
N SER A 194 -5.18 6.56 7.13
CA SER A 194 -6.59 6.50 7.52
C SER A 194 -7.21 7.88 7.67
N ASP A 195 -6.55 8.77 8.41
CA ASP A 195 -7.01 10.15 8.63
C ASP A 195 -7.04 10.97 7.33
N THR A 196 -6.13 10.65 6.39
CA THR A 196 -6.05 11.38 5.11
C THR A 196 -7.10 10.94 4.11
N VAL A 197 -7.34 9.62 3.99
CA VAL A 197 -8.26 9.09 2.95
C VAL A 197 -9.68 8.90 3.47
N GLU A 198 -9.86 8.87 4.80
CA GLU A 198 -11.15 8.58 5.44
C GLU A 198 -11.71 7.23 4.93
N GLU A 199 -12.90 7.26 4.30
CA GLU A 199 -13.53 6.06 3.70
C GLU A 199 -13.27 5.93 2.19
N GLN A 200 -12.48 6.83 1.59
CA GLN A 200 -12.20 6.82 0.15
C GLN A 200 -11.05 5.86 -0.20
N PRO A 201 -11.01 5.37 -1.45
CA PRO A 201 -9.89 4.56 -1.93
C PRO A 201 -8.57 5.31 -1.88
N LEU A 202 -7.52 4.64 -1.41
CA LEU A 202 -6.16 5.17 -1.44
C LEU A 202 -5.58 5.09 -2.85
N THR A 203 -5.07 6.20 -3.36
CA THR A 203 -4.32 6.24 -4.62
C THR A 203 -2.89 6.68 -4.35
N ALA A 204 -1.91 6.01 -4.96
CA ALA A 204 -0.52 6.41 -4.93
C ALA A 204 -0.05 6.82 -6.34
N TRP A 205 0.71 7.93 -6.43
CA TRP A 205 1.24 8.41 -7.70
C TRP A 205 2.62 9.05 -7.53
N THR A 206 3.45 8.89 -8.53
CA THR A 206 4.75 9.56 -8.60
C THR A 206 4.63 10.87 -9.36
N HIS A 207 5.34 11.89 -8.90
CA HIS A 207 5.48 13.18 -9.55
C HIS A 207 6.97 13.52 -9.70
N GLU A 208 7.40 13.82 -10.93
CA GLU A 208 8.78 14.19 -11.22
C GLU A 208 8.93 15.70 -11.35
N ILE A 209 9.98 16.26 -10.74
CA ILE A 209 10.27 17.68 -10.82
C ILE A 209 11.14 17.94 -12.06
N SER A 210 10.46 18.06 -13.21
CA SER A 210 11.08 18.24 -14.52
C SER A 210 10.37 19.33 -15.34
N ALA A 211 11.00 19.79 -16.40
CA ALA A 211 10.38 20.76 -17.30
C ALA A 211 9.13 20.22 -18.00
N LYS A 212 9.03 18.88 -18.14
CA LYS A 212 7.91 18.20 -18.79
C LYS A 212 6.72 17.99 -17.82
N ASP A 213 7.00 17.44 -16.64
CA ASP A 213 5.96 16.94 -15.74
C ASP A 213 5.53 17.98 -14.69
N SER A 214 6.37 19.01 -14.44
CA SER A 214 6.09 20.11 -13.50
C SER A 214 6.66 21.46 -13.98
N PRO A 215 6.22 21.96 -15.14
CA PRO A 215 6.80 23.15 -15.77
C PRO A 215 6.74 24.39 -14.89
N ALA A 216 5.72 24.58 -14.07
CA ALA A 216 5.61 25.73 -13.16
C ALA A 216 6.63 25.67 -12.01
N ILE A 217 6.87 24.47 -11.48
CA ILE A 217 7.88 24.25 -10.42
C ILE A 217 9.27 24.41 -11.03
N HIS A 218 9.54 23.77 -12.16
CA HIS A 218 10.80 23.86 -12.86
C HIS A 218 11.15 25.33 -13.17
N TYR A 219 10.19 26.11 -13.68
CA TYR A 219 10.38 27.53 -13.91
C TYR A 219 10.73 28.27 -12.62
N SER A 220 10.01 27.99 -11.53
CA SER A 220 10.27 28.64 -10.22
C SER A 220 11.68 28.33 -9.73
N LEU A 221 12.11 27.08 -9.77
CA LEU A 221 13.43 26.65 -9.28
C LEU A 221 14.57 27.24 -10.13
N THR A 222 14.39 27.35 -11.45
CA THR A 222 15.40 27.98 -12.34
C THR A 222 15.52 29.49 -12.17
N HIS A 223 14.56 30.13 -11.45
CA HIS A 223 14.56 31.57 -11.14
C HIS A 223 14.79 31.84 -9.64
N ASP A 224 15.48 30.94 -8.94
CA ASP A 224 15.80 31.05 -7.51
C ASP A 224 14.56 31.24 -6.60
N MET A 225 13.42 30.72 -7.02
CA MET A 225 12.19 30.75 -6.24
C MET A 225 11.94 29.37 -5.60
N PRO A 226 12.22 29.19 -4.31
CA PRO A 226 12.09 27.88 -3.65
C PRO A 226 10.64 27.41 -3.63
N VAL A 227 10.47 26.11 -3.80
CA VAL A 227 9.18 25.41 -3.75
C VAL A 227 9.29 24.27 -2.74
N GLU A 228 8.40 24.23 -1.78
CA GLU A 228 8.32 23.18 -0.76
C GLU A 228 7.37 22.07 -1.18
N ILE A 229 7.63 20.84 -0.75
CA ILE A 229 6.73 19.67 -0.98
C ILE A 229 5.31 19.98 -0.50
N GLY A 230 5.18 20.63 0.65
CA GLY A 230 3.88 20.96 1.26
C GLY A 230 3.00 21.87 0.40
N TYR A 231 3.59 22.63 -0.53
CA TYR A 231 2.80 23.45 -1.47
C TYR A 231 1.99 22.59 -2.44
N LEU A 232 2.51 21.42 -2.80
CA LEU A 232 1.85 20.48 -3.69
C LEU A 232 0.65 19.78 -3.04
N CYS A 233 0.60 19.80 -1.71
CA CYS A 233 -0.50 19.23 -0.92
C CYS A 233 -1.55 20.27 -0.49
N ARG A 234 -1.51 21.50 -1.01
CA ARG A 234 -2.50 22.54 -0.73
C ARG A 234 -3.61 22.56 -1.76
N ASP A 235 -4.79 23.01 -1.36
CA ASP A 235 -5.88 23.21 -2.32
C ASP A 235 -5.52 24.38 -3.28
N PRO A 236 -5.56 24.16 -4.60
CA PRO A 236 -5.21 25.18 -5.59
C PRO A 236 -6.12 26.40 -5.60
N ARG A 237 -7.29 26.31 -4.98
CA ARG A 237 -8.28 27.41 -4.87
C ARG A 237 -8.26 28.08 -3.50
N GLN A 238 -7.90 27.33 -2.45
CA GLN A 238 -7.90 27.75 -1.06
C GLN A 238 -6.57 27.37 -0.40
N ARG A 239 -5.55 28.21 -0.57
CA ARG A 239 -4.16 27.90 -0.16
C ARG A 239 -3.97 27.50 1.29
N ASP A 240 -4.86 27.91 2.17
CA ASP A 240 -4.79 27.63 3.61
C ASP A 240 -5.39 26.25 3.94
N GLU A 241 -6.11 25.64 3.00
CA GLU A 241 -6.62 24.28 3.10
C GLU A 241 -5.61 23.29 2.50
N ARG A 242 -5.64 22.06 3.05
CA ARG A 242 -4.83 20.95 2.54
C ARG A 242 -5.70 19.99 1.75
N MET A 243 -5.17 19.51 0.64
CA MET A 243 -5.75 18.37 -0.03
C MET A 243 -5.53 17.09 0.78
N PRO A 244 -6.42 16.11 0.69
CA PRO A 244 -6.28 14.82 1.38
C PRO A 244 -5.19 13.97 0.69
N CYS A 245 -3.95 14.41 0.81
CA CYS A 245 -2.77 13.73 0.31
C CYS A 245 -1.51 14.17 1.06
N PHE A 246 -0.48 13.33 1.01
CA PHE A 246 0.85 13.64 1.54
C PHE A 246 1.93 12.85 0.79
N ALA A 247 3.19 13.26 0.98
CA ALA A 247 4.33 12.57 0.40
C ALA A 247 4.74 11.35 1.25
N LEU A 248 4.88 10.20 0.59
CA LEU A 248 5.39 8.95 1.17
C LEU A 248 6.91 8.85 1.06
N LEU A 249 7.46 9.24 -0.09
CA LEU A 249 8.87 9.10 -0.41
C LEU A 249 9.36 10.25 -1.26
N LEU A 250 10.53 10.77 -0.96
CA LEU A 250 11.31 11.65 -1.84
C LEU A 250 12.57 10.92 -2.28
N LYS A 251 12.79 10.83 -3.59
CA LYS A 251 14.03 10.35 -4.19
C LYS A 251 14.77 11.50 -4.86
N ARG A 252 16.01 11.75 -4.41
CA ARG A 252 16.92 12.76 -4.91
C ARG A 252 18.30 12.16 -5.10
N ASP A 253 18.89 12.25 -6.29
CA ASP A 253 20.23 11.75 -6.61
C ASP A 253 20.45 10.28 -6.14
N GLY A 254 19.42 9.45 -6.32
CA GLY A 254 19.45 8.05 -5.90
C GLY A 254 19.26 7.80 -4.40
N LYS A 255 19.14 8.83 -3.57
CA LYS A 255 18.85 8.72 -2.14
C LYS A 255 17.35 8.86 -1.88
N CYS A 256 16.82 7.98 -1.05
CA CYS A 256 15.42 7.98 -0.66
C CYS A 256 15.24 8.51 0.77
N THR A 257 14.20 9.32 0.96
CA THR A 257 13.78 9.83 2.28
C THR A 257 12.31 9.46 2.49
N LEU A 258 12.03 8.62 3.49
CA LEU A 258 10.68 8.26 3.89
C LEU A 258 9.99 9.44 4.58
N LEU A 259 8.70 9.62 4.30
CA LEU A 259 7.82 10.63 4.88
C LEU A 259 8.48 12.02 4.96
N PRO A 260 8.95 12.59 3.83
CA PRO A 260 9.64 13.86 3.85
C PRO A 260 8.77 14.97 4.47
N ASP A 261 9.41 15.86 5.24
CA ASP A 261 8.71 17.00 5.84
C ASP A 261 8.13 17.92 4.74
N GLY A 262 6.95 18.47 4.98
CA GLY A 262 6.30 19.39 4.04
C GLY A 262 7.10 20.64 3.72
N ARG A 263 8.06 21.06 4.59
CA ARG A 263 8.98 22.18 4.38
C ARG A 263 10.22 21.80 3.56
N THR A 264 10.37 20.52 3.21
CA THR A 264 11.48 20.07 2.36
C THR A 264 11.41 20.79 1.02
N GLN A 265 12.48 21.49 0.67
CA GLN A 265 12.59 22.18 -0.62
C GLN A 265 12.82 21.17 -1.74
N LEU A 266 12.07 21.35 -2.82
CA LEU A 266 12.22 20.56 -4.04
C LEU A 266 13.44 21.00 -4.85
N ALA A 267 14.02 20.07 -5.58
CA ALA A 267 15.07 20.29 -6.55
C ALA A 267 14.69 19.71 -7.91
N ILE A 268 15.30 20.21 -8.97
CA ILE A 268 15.11 19.65 -10.32
C ILE A 268 15.66 18.22 -10.34
N GLY A 269 14.88 17.28 -10.89
CA GLY A 269 15.20 15.86 -10.91
C GLY A 269 14.66 15.07 -9.73
N ASP A 270 14.08 15.72 -8.72
CA ASP A 270 13.39 15.01 -7.64
C ASP A 270 12.23 14.18 -8.16
N GLN A 271 12.08 12.99 -7.60
CA GLN A 271 10.89 12.17 -7.75
C GLN A 271 10.20 12.05 -6.40
N VAL A 272 8.93 12.41 -6.33
CA VAL A 272 8.14 12.35 -5.10
C VAL A 272 6.97 11.40 -5.28
N LEU A 273 6.90 10.40 -4.40
CA LEU A 273 5.74 9.52 -4.29
C LEU A 273 4.74 10.14 -3.33
N PHE A 274 3.55 10.41 -3.81
CA PHE A 274 2.42 10.87 -3.01
C PHE A 274 1.40 9.75 -2.83
N CYS A 275 0.62 9.83 -1.75
CA CYS A 275 -0.60 9.08 -1.57
C CYS A 275 -1.73 9.98 -1.06
N GLY A 276 -2.97 9.59 -1.35
CA GLY A 276 -4.15 10.33 -0.94
C GLY A 276 -5.41 9.90 -1.68
N GLN A 277 -6.46 10.70 -1.58
CA GLN A 277 -7.69 10.48 -2.32
C GLN A 277 -7.49 10.78 -3.82
N GLU A 278 -8.24 10.11 -4.67
CA GLU A 278 -8.08 10.15 -6.14
C GLU A 278 -8.12 11.59 -6.70
N HIS A 279 -8.98 12.44 -6.16
CA HIS A 279 -9.13 13.83 -6.65
C HIS A 279 -7.95 14.75 -6.31
N ALA A 280 -7.07 14.37 -5.38
CA ALA A 280 -5.91 15.17 -5.02
C ALA A 280 -4.87 15.24 -6.17
N ARG A 281 -4.72 14.15 -6.93
CA ARG A 281 -3.77 14.09 -8.06
C ARG A 281 -4.05 15.12 -9.15
N PRO A 282 -5.26 15.24 -9.74
CA PRO A 282 -5.54 16.26 -10.75
C PRO A 282 -5.44 17.69 -10.19
N ASN A 283 -5.83 17.91 -8.93
CA ASN A 283 -5.69 19.22 -8.30
C ASN A 283 -4.21 19.61 -8.11
N MET A 284 -3.35 18.67 -7.73
CA MET A 284 -1.90 18.85 -7.71
C MET A 284 -1.37 19.22 -9.10
N GLY A 285 -1.91 18.62 -10.16
CA GLY A 285 -1.58 18.94 -11.54
C GLY A 285 -1.78 20.44 -11.87
N TRP A 286 -2.77 21.09 -11.30
CA TRP A 286 -2.95 22.54 -11.48
C TRP A 286 -1.80 23.35 -10.87
N ILE A 287 -1.30 22.95 -9.72
CA ILE A 287 -0.18 23.64 -9.04
C ILE A 287 1.10 23.44 -9.86
N THR A 288 1.35 22.22 -10.33
CA THR A 288 2.61 21.85 -11.00
C THR A 288 2.69 22.37 -12.43
N HIS A 289 1.56 22.64 -13.10
CA HIS A 289 1.51 23.13 -14.48
C HIS A 289 1.17 24.61 -14.63
N ASN A 290 0.63 25.25 -13.58
CA ASN A 290 0.22 26.64 -13.65
C ASN A 290 1.02 27.55 -12.72
N ALA A 291 1.91 28.37 -13.30
CA ALA A 291 2.76 29.27 -12.54
C ALA A 291 1.98 30.32 -11.69
N ASN A 292 0.77 30.69 -12.11
CA ASN A 292 -0.06 31.61 -11.33
C ASN A 292 -0.65 30.93 -10.09
N VAL A 293 -1.08 29.68 -10.23
CA VAL A 293 -1.58 28.87 -9.10
C VAL A 293 -0.44 28.61 -8.12
N LEU A 294 0.73 28.18 -8.61
CA LEU A 294 1.90 27.97 -7.75
C LEU A 294 2.31 29.26 -7.02
N ARG A 295 2.30 30.42 -7.70
CA ARG A 295 2.56 31.73 -7.08
C ARG A 295 1.53 32.04 -6.00
N TYR A 296 0.23 31.82 -6.27
CA TYR A 296 -0.83 32.01 -5.27
C TYR A 296 -0.61 31.12 -4.04
N ILE A 297 -0.37 29.85 -4.22
CA ILE A 297 -0.07 28.92 -3.12
C ILE A 297 1.11 29.40 -2.29
N ARG A 298 2.18 29.88 -2.93
CA ARG A 298 3.41 30.31 -2.27
C ARG A 298 3.27 31.65 -1.55
N THR A 299 2.62 32.63 -2.17
CA THR A 299 2.61 34.03 -1.70
C THR A 299 1.26 34.55 -1.21
N GLY A 300 0.15 33.87 -1.52
CA GLY A 300 -1.22 34.32 -1.29
C GLY A 300 -1.69 35.40 -2.28
N MET A 301 -0.84 35.78 -3.24
CA MET A 301 -1.18 36.83 -4.22
C MET A 301 -1.75 36.16 -5.50
N GLU A 302 -3.00 36.52 -5.81
CA GLU A 302 -3.61 36.15 -7.08
C GLU A 302 -2.93 36.95 -8.22
N ALA A 303 -2.54 36.23 -9.29
CA ALA A 303 -2.09 36.89 -10.49
C ALA A 303 -3.30 37.31 -11.33
N PRO A 304 -3.39 38.56 -11.77
CA PRO A 304 -4.47 38.98 -12.66
C PRO A 304 -4.40 38.12 -13.96
N GLY A 305 -5.46 37.35 -14.19
CA GLY A 305 -5.56 36.46 -15.35
C GLY A 305 -5.95 37.23 -16.59
N GLY A 306 -4.99 37.58 -17.45
CA GLY A 306 -5.24 38.15 -18.76
C GLY A 306 -4.19 39.16 -19.24
N LEU A 307 -3.99 39.27 -20.55
CA LEU A 307 -3.02 40.20 -21.19
C LEU A 307 -3.30 41.69 -20.81
N LEU A 308 -4.56 42.07 -20.70
CA LEU A 308 -5.00 43.41 -20.31
C LEU A 308 -4.60 43.75 -18.86
N TRP A 309 -4.72 42.80 -17.92
CA TRP A 309 -4.33 43.01 -16.53
C TRP A 309 -2.83 43.05 -16.33
N ARG A 310 -2.07 42.20 -17.06
CA ARG A 310 -0.60 42.28 -17.09
C ARG A 310 -0.09 43.60 -17.61
N TRP A 311 -0.75 44.14 -18.63
CA TRP A 311 -0.41 45.46 -19.19
C TRP A 311 -0.73 46.61 -18.19
N LEU A 312 -1.85 46.53 -17.49
CA LEU A 312 -2.22 47.53 -16.46
C LEU A 312 -1.28 47.45 -15.25
N GLU A 313 -0.86 46.27 -14.81
CA GLU A 313 0.09 46.08 -13.71
C GLU A 313 1.49 46.59 -14.10
N ALA A 314 1.95 46.30 -15.30
CA ALA A 314 3.21 46.83 -15.85
C ALA A 314 3.21 48.38 -15.91
N ARG A 315 2.07 48.98 -16.21
CA ARG A 315 1.88 50.45 -16.16
C ARG A 315 1.88 51.00 -14.72
N ARG A 316 1.26 50.32 -13.78
CA ARG A 316 1.25 50.71 -12.35
C ARG A 316 2.63 50.64 -11.72
N VAL A 317 3.41 49.60 -12.05
CA VAL A 317 4.80 49.47 -11.59
C VAL A 317 5.69 50.57 -12.15
N ARG A 318 5.56 50.91 -13.44
CA ARG A 318 6.29 52.03 -14.08
C ARG A 318 5.89 53.40 -13.53
N ALA A 319 4.63 53.57 -13.11
CA ALA A 319 4.15 54.82 -12.50
C ALA A 319 4.57 55.00 -11.03
N LYS A 320 5.02 53.94 -10.35
CA LYS A 320 5.53 53.97 -8.98
C LYS A 320 7.06 53.96 -8.88
N ALA A 321 7.81 53.91 -9.96
CA ALA A 321 9.24 54.10 -9.95
C ALA A 321 9.48 55.59 -9.67
N PRO A 322 10.17 55.98 -8.55
CA PRO A 322 10.51 57.36 -8.31
C PRO A 322 11.44 57.81 -9.43
N GLY A 323 11.07 58.91 -10.10
CA GLY A 323 11.94 59.53 -11.08
C GLY A 323 13.25 59.91 -10.41
N GLU A 324 14.35 59.34 -10.90
CA GLU A 324 15.65 59.97 -10.76
C GLU A 324 15.56 61.33 -11.50
N ALA A 325 15.41 62.34 -10.73
CA ALA A 325 15.56 63.71 -11.19
C ALA A 325 17.02 64.10 -10.99
N THR A 326 17.62 64.42 -12.09
CA THR A 326 18.86 65.19 -12.28
C THR A 326 19.33 66.05 -11.11
#